data_4180862e254b046cc5d9e992d67275ef
#
_entry.id   4180862e254b046cc5d9e992d67275ef
#
_cell.length_a   1.000
_cell.length_b   1.000
_cell.length_c   1.000
_cell.angle_alpha   90.00
_cell.angle_beta   90.00
_cell.angle_gamma   90.00
#
_symmetry.space_group_name_H-M   'P 1'
#
loop_
_entity.id
_entity.type
_entity.pdbx_description
1 polymer ?
#
loop_
_entity_poly.entity_id
_entity_poly.type
_entity_poly.pdbx_seq_one_letter_code
_entity_poly.pdbx_strand_id
1 'polypeptide(L)'
;MSTAKKFEVLFVLGGPGAGKGTLCRYITEKYGYVHLSAGDLLREEQTNLDSQYGELINRHIKEGTIVRVEITCSLLDRAMQMSDNPHKRFLIDGFPRNQDNIDGWNKVMSEKCIVKGVLFCDCSKEVCTERCLNRGAAGSGRTDDNEEVLAKRHETYITSTLPIIEHFEKQGAVYKVNSMQAPDKVFEEAKEILTEIGW
;
A
#
# COMPACT_ATOMS: atom_id res chain seq x y z
N MET A 1 7.80 5.66 -33.57
CA MET A 1 6.74 5.12 -32.72
C MET A 1 6.91 5.72 -31.33
N SER A 2 5.96 6.55 -30.87
CA SER A 2 6.02 7.14 -29.52
C SER A 2 5.82 6.02 -28.50
N THR A 3 6.88 5.65 -27.78
CA THR A 3 6.73 4.74 -26.63
C THR A 3 5.92 5.46 -25.57
N ALA A 4 4.71 5.00 -25.33
CA ALA A 4 3.88 5.56 -24.27
C ALA A 4 4.68 5.57 -22.97
N LYS A 5 4.68 6.72 -22.28
CA LYS A 5 5.39 6.86 -20.98
C LYS A 5 4.82 5.84 -20.00
N LYS A 6 5.68 4.96 -19.47
CA LYS A 6 5.29 4.00 -18.43
C LYS A 6 4.85 4.74 -17.16
N PHE A 7 3.98 4.11 -16.38
CA PHE A 7 3.66 4.57 -15.03
C PHE A 7 4.88 4.40 -14.13
N GLU A 8 5.16 5.39 -13.30
CA GLU A 8 6.14 5.27 -12.22
C GLU A 8 5.43 4.93 -10.91
N VAL A 9 5.94 3.95 -10.19
CA VAL A 9 5.33 3.42 -8.97
C VAL A 9 6.32 3.42 -7.82
N LEU A 10 5.88 3.93 -6.68
CA LEU A 10 6.53 3.77 -5.40
C LEU A 10 5.60 2.97 -4.49
N PHE A 11 6.03 1.79 -4.06
CA PHE A 11 5.28 1.01 -3.08
C PHE A 11 5.45 1.62 -1.70
N VAL A 12 4.36 1.71 -0.95
CA VAL A 12 4.37 2.21 0.44
C VAL A 12 3.96 1.07 1.36
N LEU A 13 4.90 0.57 2.13
CA LEU A 13 4.74 -0.60 2.99
C LEU A 13 4.96 -0.28 4.46
N GLY A 14 4.45 -1.13 5.31
CA GLY A 14 4.52 -1.03 6.76
C GLY A 14 3.38 -1.83 7.40
N GLY A 15 3.44 -2.02 8.70
CA GLY A 15 2.41 -2.73 9.44
C GLY A 15 1.03 -2.04 9.41
N PRO A 16 -0.03 -2.76 9.82
CA PRO A 16 -1.34 -2.16 9.96
C PRO A 16 -1.30 -1.00 10.96
N GLY A 17 -1.73 0.18 10.56
CA GLY A 17 -1.68 1.38 11.42
C GLY A 17 -0.36 2.14 11.43
N ALA A 18 0.59 1.79 10.57
CA ALA A 18 1.90 2.47 10.48
C ALA A 18 1.84 3.91 9.91
N GLY A 19 0.67 4.37 9.46
CA GLY A 19 0.52 5.73 8.93
C GLY A 19 0.76 5.87 7.43
N LYS A 20 0.76 4.77 6.68
CA LYS A 20 0.94 4.75 5.22
C LYS A 20 -0.03 5.69 4.50
N GLY A 21 -1.32 5.57 4.77
CA GLY A 21 -2.34 6.40 4.13
C GLY A 21 -2.19 7.88 4.45
N THR A 22 -1.83 8.22 5.69
CA THR A 22 -1.57 9.60 6.10
C THR A 22 -0.38 10.18 5.35
N LEU A 23 0.73 9.46 5.26
CA LEU A 23 1.92 9.88 4.52
C LEU A 23 1.61 10.07 3.02
N CYS A 24 0.91 9.12 2.42
CA CYS A 24 0.49 9.23 1.01
C CYS A 24 -0.37 10.46 0.77
N ARG A 25 -1.28 10.80 1.69
CA ARG A 25 -2.09 12.01 1.58
C ARG A 25 -1.22 13.27 1.57
N TYR A 26 -0.27 13.41 2.50
CA TYR A 26 0.65 14.55 2.51
C TYR A 26 1.44 14.69 1.21
N ILE A 27 1.92 13.56 0.66
CA ILE A 27 2.65 13.54 -0.62
C ILE A 27 1.73 13.95 -1.77
N THR A 28 0.51 13.42 -1.80
CA THR A 28 -0.48 13.77 -2.84
C THR A 28 -0.84 15.26 -2.81
N GLU A 29 -1.10 15.81 -1.63
CA GLU A 29 -1.43 17.22 -1.45
C GLU A 29 -0.29 18.16 -1.90
N LYS A 30 0.95 17.74 -1.65
CA LYS A 30 2.13 18.56 -1.99
C LYS A 30 2.56 18.46 -3.45
N TYR A 31 2.57 17.25 -4.01
CA TYR A 31 3.18 16.98 -5.32
C TYR A 31 2.16 16.65 -6.42
N GLY A 32 0.92 16.43 -6.08
CA GLY A 32 -0.12 16.07 -7.04
C GLY A 32 0.04 14.66 -7.62
N TYR A 33 0.76 13.75 -6.94
CA TYR A 33 0.84 12.35 -7.33
C TYR A 33 -0.43 11.59 -6.91
N VAL A 34 -0.65 10.42 -7.47
CA VAL A 34 -1.85 9.63 -7.19
C VAL A 34 -1.58 8.61 -6.09
N HIS A 35 -2.44 8.58 -5.08
CA HIS A 35 -2.43 7.56 -4.05
C HIS A 35 -3.45 6.45 -4.39
N LEU A 36 -2.98 5.22 -4.49
CA LEU A 36 -3.81 4.03 -4.63
C LEU A 36 -3.60 3.14 -3.40
N SER A 37 -4.61 3.07 -2.55
CA SER A 37 -4.63 2.12 -1.45
C SER A 37 -5.21 0.79 -1.91
N ALA A 38 -4.38 -0.26 -1.95
CA ALA A 38 -4.84 -1.60 -2.30
C ALA A 38 -5.96 -2.08 -1.37
N GLY A 39 -5.85 -1.76 -0.07
CA GLY A 39 -6.89 -2.08 0.90
C GLY A 39 -8.21 -1.36 0.64
N ASP A 40 -8.18 -0.09 0.27
CA ASP A 40 -9.39 0.68 -0.03
C ASP A 40 -10.03 0.23 -1.35
N LEU A 41 -9.24 -0.06 -2.39
CA LEU A 41 -9.75 -0.64 -3.64
C LEU A 41 -10.44 -1.99 -3.40
N LEU A 42 -9.89 -2.82 -2.53
CA LEU A 42 -10.52 -4.10 -2.14
C LEU A 42 -11.83 -3.87 -1.35
N ARG A 43 -11.87 -2.89 -0.46
CA ARG A 43 -13.09 -2.55 0.30
C ARG A 43 -14.18 -2.01 -0.62
N GLU A 44 -13.83 -1.19 -1.60
CA GLU A 44 -14.77 -0.71 -2.63
C GLU A 44 -15.32 -1.89 -3.45
N GLU A 45 -14.46 -2.78 -3.92
CA GLU A 45 -14.87 -3.97 -4.68
C GLU A 45 -15.72 -4.92 -3.84
N GLN A 46 -15.46 -5.04 -2.53
CA GLN A 46 -16.27 -5.81 -1.59
C GLN A 46 -17.73 -5.38 -1.57
N THR A 47 -17.98 -4.08 -1.66
CA THR A 47 -19.34 -3.49 -1.62
C THR A 47 -19.98 -3.34 -3.00
N ASN A 48 -19.25 -3.61 -4.06
CA ASN A 48 -19.76 -3.56 -5.43
C ASN A 48 -20.68 -4.76 -5.70
N LEU A 49 -21.96 -4.50 -5.89
CA LEU A 49 -22.98 -5.53 -6.11
C LEU A 49 -22.79 -6.31 -7.43
N ASP A 50 -22.09 -5.72 -8.39
CA ASP A 50 -21.79 -6.34 -9.69
C ASP A 50 -20.48 -7.16 -9.66
N SER A 51 -19.76 -7.15 -8.53
CA SER A 51 -18.50 -7.85 -8.41
C SER A 51 -18.70 -9.32 -8.05
N GLN A 52 -18.11 -10.19 -8.85
CA GLN A 52 -18.02 -11.62 -8.52
C GLN A 52 -17.06 -11.93 -7.36
N TYR A 53 -16.26 -10.95 -6.90
CA TYR A 53 -15.22 -11.12 -5.88
C TYR A 53 -15.60 -10.58 -4.50
N GLY A 54 -16.72 -9.88 -4.37
CA GLY A 54 -17.10 -9.19 -3.14
C GLY A 54 -17.11 -10.09 -1.91
N GLU A 55 -17.70 -11.29 -2.01
CA GLU A 55 -17.78 -12.24 -0.89
C GLU A 55 -16.40 -12.84 -0.53
N LEU A 56 -15.59 -13.15 -1.52
CA LEU A 56 -14.21 -13.63 -1.33
C LEU A 56 -13.35 -12.57 -0.61
N ILE A 57 -13.42 -11.33 -1.07
CA ILE A 57 -12.70 -10.21 -0.46
C ILE A 57 -13.14 -10.00 1.00
N ASN A 58 -14.46 -10.04 1.26
CA ASN A 58 -15.00 -9.92 2.61
C ASN A 58 -14.43 -10.96 3.57
N ARG A 59 -14.31 -12.21 3.12
CA ARG A 59 -13.70 -13.28 3.91
C ARG A 59 -12.25 -12.95 4.27
N HIS A 60 -11.42 -12.57 3.30
CA HIS A 60 -10.03 -12.22 3.53
C HIS A 60 -9.85 -11.03 4.47
N ILE A 61 -10.71 -10.00 4.35
CA ILE A 61 -10.68 -8.84 5.25
C ILE A 61 -10.98 -9.27 6.70
N LYS A 62 -12.00 -10.10 6.91
CA LYS A 62 -12.38 -10.60 8.24
C LYS A 62 -11.32 -11.52 8.86
N GLU A 63 -10.66 -12.31 8.04
CA GLU A 63 -9.61 -13.25 8.47
C GLU A 63 -8.23 -12.59 8.59
N GLY A 64 -8.07 -11.35 8.13
CA GLY A 64 -6.77 -10.65 8.10
C GLY A 64 -5.76 -11.28 7.15
N THR A 65 -6.24 -12.00 6.13
CA THR A 65 -5.42 -12.72 5.14
C THR A 65 -5.27 -11.92 3.83
N ILE A 66 -4.42 -12.42 2.94
CA ILE A 66 -4.06 -11.73 1.68
C ILE A 66 -4.98 -12.21 0.54
N VAL A 67 -5.59 -11.26 -0.17
CA VAL A 67 -6.40 -11.53 -1.37
C VAL A 67 -5.49 -11.98 -2.53
N ARG A 68 -6.01 -12.83 -3.41
CA ARG A 68 -5.30 -13.31 -4.59
C ARG A 68 -4.79 -12.16 -5.45
N VAL A 69 -3.54 -12.30 -5.92
CA VAL A 69 -2.84 -11.25 -6.66
C VAL A 69 -3.55 -10.82 -7.94
N GLU A 70 -4.20 -11.74 -8.63
CA GLU A 70 -4.92 -11.44 -9.89
C GLU A 70 -6.03 -10.41 -9.67
N ILE A 71 -6.74 -10.50 -8.54
CA ILE A 71 -7.79 -9.55 -8.17
C ILE A 71 -7.17 -8.19 -7.85
N THR A 72 -6.17 -8.15 -6.98
CA THR A 72 -5.54 -6.91 -6.55
C THR A 72 -4.83 -6.19 -7.70
N CYS A 73 -4.07 -6.91 -8.52
CA CYS A 73 -3.41 -6.33 -9.70
C CYS A 73 -4.42 -5.78 -10.72
N SER A 74 -5.53 -6.48 -10.96
CA SER A 74 -6.56 -6.02 -11.86
C SER A 74 -7.20 -4.70 -11.39
N LEU A 75 -7.44 -4.54 -10.09
CA LEU A 75 -7.96 -3.31 -9.49
C LEU A 75 -6.95 -2.16 -9.60
N LEU A 76 -5.68 -2.42 -9.32
CA LEU A 76 -4.60 -1.43 -9.44
C LEU A 76 -4.39 -0.99 -10.89
N ASP A 77 -4.34 -1.92 -11.82
CA ASP A 77 -4.18 -1.62 -13.25
C ASP A 77 -5.33 -0.75 -13.76
N ARG A 78 -6.58 -1.13 -13.45
CA ARG A 78 -7.74 -0.33 -13.80
C ARG A 78 -7.67 1.09 -13.25
N ALA A 79 -7.32 1.25 -11.98
CA ALA A 79 -7.22 2.56 -11.35
C ALA A 79 -6.13 3.44 -11.99
N MET A 80 -4.98 2.87 -12.34
CA MET A 80 -3.90 3.59 -13.02
C MET A 80 -4.27 3.98 -14.45
N GLN A 81 -4.94 3.09 -15.20
CA GLN A 81 -5.38 3.35 -16.57
C GLN A 81 -6.45 4.45 -16.63
N MET A 82 -7.33 4.52 -15.64
CA MET A 82 -8.38 5.52 -15.56
C MET A 82 -7.92 6.88 -15.03
N SER A 83 -6.68 6.99 -14.57
CA SER A 83 -6.15 8.22 -14.00
C SER A 83 -5.71 9.21 -15.09
N ASP A 84 -6.26 10.42 -15.02
CA ASP A 84 -5.88 11.54 -15.90
C ASP A 84 -4.64 12.30 -15.41
N ASN A 85 -3.97 11.80 -14.37
CA ASN A 85 -2.86 12.50 -13.75
C ASN A 85 -1.66 12.63 -14.72
N PRO A 86 -1.20 13.87 -15.01
CA PRO A 86 -0.14 14.12 -16.00
C PRO A 86 1.23 13.59 -15.59
N HIS A 87 1.47 13.45 -14.28
CA HIS A 87 2.75 12.94 -13.76
C HIS A 87 2.93 11.45 -14.02
N LYS A 88 1.83 10.69 -14.07
CA LYS A 88 1.82 9.23 -14.15
C LYS A 88 2.65 8.56 -13.04
N ARG A 89 2.64 9.18 -11.85
CA ARG A 89 3.34 8.75 -10.64
C ARG A 89 2.34 8.31 -9.58
N PHE A 90 2.50 7.09 -9.12
CA PHE A 90 1.55 6.43 -8.22
C PHE A 90 2.23 5.93 -6.95
N LEU A 91 1.66 6.31 -5.82
CA LEU A 91 1.96 5.72 -4.52
C LEU A 91 1.01 4.55 -4.33
N ILE A 92 1.51 3.33 -4.33
CA ILE A 92 0.70 2.13 -4.09
C ILE A 92 0.92 1.67 -2.66
N ASP A 93 -0.11 1.88 -1.84
CA ASP A 93 -0.12 1.62 -0.42
C ASP A 93 -0.69 0.22 -0.13
N GLY A 94 0.04 -0.54 0.68
CA GLY A 94 -0.39 -1.85 1.14
C GLY A 94 -0.26 -2.98 0.12
N PHE A 95 0.58 -2.84 -0.89
CA PHE A 95 0.94 -3.84 -1.88
C PHE A 95 2.40 -3.64 -2.32
N PRO A 96 3.20 -4.69 -2.60
CA PRO A 96 2.91 -6.13 -2.43
C PRO A 96 2.92 -6.55 -0.95
N ARG A 97 2.25 -7.68 -0.63
CA ARG A 97 2.17 -8.21 0.74
C ARG A 97 2.83 -9.57 0.92
N ASN A 98 3.06 -10.29 -0.16
CA ASN A 98 3.73 -11.60 -0.16
C ASN A 98 4.46 -11.84 -1.48
N GLN A 99 5.14 -12.98 -1.58
CA GLN A 99 5.89 -13.34 -2.79
C GLN A 99 4.97 -13.51 -4.02
N ASP A 100 3.79 -14.09 -3.85
CA ASP A 100 2.82 -14.25 -4.94
C ASP A 100 2.39 -12.90 -5.52
N ASN A 101 2.29 -11.87 -4.68
CA ASN A 101 2.01 -10.50 -5.12
C ASN A 101 3.13 -9.94 -6.00
N ILE A 102 4.39 -10.17 -5.65
CA ILE A 102 5.53 -9.75 -6.47
C ILE A 102 5.54 -10.49 -7.81
N ASP A 103 5.37 -11.80 -7.78
CA ASP A 103 5.40 -12.62 -8.98
C ASP A 103 4.27 -12.25 -9.94
N GLY A 104 3.06 -12.06 -9.42
CA GLY A 104 1.90 -11.63 -10.19
C GLY A 104 2.08 -10.21 -10.75
N TRP A 105 2.61 -9.28 -9.97
CA TRP A 105 2.94 -7.94 -10.43
C TRP A 105 3.95 -7.97 -11.57
N ASN A 106 5.05 -8.68 -11.41
CA ASN A 106 6.08 -8.79 -12.43
C ASN A 106 5.55 -9.37 -13.74
N LYS A 107 4.65 -10.33 -13.65
CA LYS A 107 4.04 -10.97 -14.83
C LYS A 107 3.11 -10.03 -15.62
N VAL A 108 2.35 -9.17 -14.92
CA VAL A 108 1.28 -8.37 -15.54
C VAL A 108 1.67 -6.90 -15.73
N MET A 109 2.45 -6.33 -14.80
CA MET A 109 2.67 -4.89 -14.70
C MET A 109 4.06 -4.43 -15.13
N SER A 110 5.05 -5.31 -15.27
CA SER A 110 6.43 -4.94 -15.59
C SER A 110 6.56 -4.21 -16.96
N GLU A 111 5.71 -4.54 -17.91
CA GLU A 111 5.68 -3.85 -19.20
C GLU A 111 5.08 -2.44 -19.12
N LYS A 112 4.19 -2.19 -18.14
CA LYS A 112 3.43 -0.95 -17.97
C LYS A 112 4.03 0.00 -16.96
N CYS A 113 4.77 -0.51 -15.98
CA CYS A 113 5.22 0.21 -14.81
C CYS A 113 6.74 0.16 -14.62
N ILE A 114 7.28 1.23 -14.04
CA ILE A 114 8.64 1.28 -13.48
C ILE A 114 8.49 1.42 -11.97
N VAL A 115 8.97 0.43 -11.21
CA VAL A 115 8.98 0.48 -9.76
C VAL A 115 10.22 1.24 -9.29
N LYS A 116 10.01 2.36 -8.58
CA LYS A 116 11.07 3.22 -8.07
C LYS A 116 11.68 2.70 -6.76
N GLY A 117 10.95 1.84 -6.06
CA GLY A 117 11.36 1.25 -4.80
C GLY A 117 10.20 1.09 -3.82
N VAL A 118 10.55 0.92 -2.56
CA VAL A 118 9.64 0.77 -1.43
C VAL A 118 9.90 1.87 -0.41
N LEU A 119 8.90 2.67 -0.11
CA LEU A 119 8.87 3.59 1.02
C LEU A 119 8.36 2.81 2.23
N PHE A 120 9.24 2.51 3.17
CA PHE A 120 8.92 1.69 4.34
C PHE A 120 8.62 2.56 5.56
N CYS A 121 7.35 2.55 5.98
CA CYS A 121 6.90 3.20 7.21
C CYS A 121 7.22 2.30 8.41
N ASP A 122 8.38 2.53 9.05
CA ASP A 122 8.84 1.77 10.20
C ASP A 122 8.12 2.23 11.46
N CYS A 123 7.37 1.32 12.08
CA CYS A 123 6.57 1.60 13.27
C CYS A 123 6.45 0.34 14.12
N SER A 124 6.54 0.49 15.45
CA SER A 124 6.39 -0.64 16.37
C SER A 124 4.97 -1.22 16.32
N LYS A 125 4.86 -2.50 16.63
CA LYS A 125 3.58 -3.21 16.70
C LYS A 125 2.61 -2.53 17.68
N GLU A 126 3.12 -2.10 18.83
CA GLU A 126 2.35 -1.48 19.90
C GLU A 126 1.71 -0.16 19.43
N VAL A 127 2.50 0.71 18.81
CA VAL A 127 2.01 1.99 18.28
C VAL A 127 1.05 1.77 17.11
N CYS A 128 1.34 0.83 16.23
CA CYS A 128 0.45 0.43 15.14
C CYS A 128 -0.91 -0.05 15.64
N THR A 129 -0.92 -0.91 16.66
CA THR A 129 -2.14 -1.43 17.29
C THR A 129 -2.97 -0.31 17.91
N GLU A 130 -2.35 0.56 18.70
CA GLU A 130 -3.00 1.72 19.32
C GLU A 130 -3.67 2.61 18.27
N ARG A 131 -2.95 2.93 17.19
CA ARG A 131 -3.48 3.76 16.10
C ARG A 131 -4.68 3.13 15.40
N CYS A 132 -4.65 1.83 15.16
CA CYS A 132 -5.77 1.11 14.55
C CYS A 132 -6.99 1.08 15.46
N LEU A 133 -6.81 0.79 16.76
CA LEU A 133 -7.91 0.76 17.73
C LEU A 133 -8.53 2.16 17.91
N ASN A 134 -7.72 3.20 17.97
CA ASN A 134 -8.20 4.58 18.03
C ASN A 134 -8.99 4.96 16.77
N ARG A 135 -8.53 4.54 15.60
CA ARG A 135 -9.25 4.73 14.34
C ARG A 135 -10.60 4.02 14.33
N GLY A 136 -10.67 2.79 14.82
CA GLY A 136 -11.91 2.02 14.97
C GLY A 136 -12.88 2.71 15.95
N ALA A 137 -12.39 3.16 17.10
CA ALA A 137 -13.17 3.90 18.11
C ALA A 137 -13.68 5.25 17.59
N ALA A 138 -12.93 5.90 16.68
CA ALA A 138 -13.34 7.15 16.02
C ALA A 138 -14.36 6.95 14.88
N GLY A 139 -14.79 5.70 14.61
CA GLY A 139 -15.81 5.41 13.61
C GLY A 139 -15.29 5.31 12.18
N SER A 140 -14.14 4.65 11.98
CA SER A 140 -13.54 4.45 10.64
C SER A 140 -14.43 3.68 9.66
N GLY A 141 -15.43 2.95 10.15
CA GLY A 141 -16.27 2.06 9.35
C GLY A 141 -15.56 0.78 8.88
N ARG A 142 -14.28 0.57 9.25
CA ARG A 142 -13.52 -0.63 8.89
C ARG A 142 -13.84 -1.77 9.84
N THR A 143 -14.23 -2.92 9.29
CA THR A 143 -14.59 -4.12 10.06
C THR A 143 -13.37 -4.84 10.65
N ASP A 144 -12.18 -4.47 10.21
CA ASP A 144 -10.90 -5.05 10.61
C ASP A 144 -10.10 -4.21 11.63
N ASP A 145 -10.67 -3.11 12.14
CA ASP A 145 -10.08 -2.28 13.19
C ASP A 145 -10.51 -2.76 14.60
N ASN A 146 -10.24 -4.02 14.93
CA ASN A 146 -10.46 -4.63 16.23
C ASN A 146 -9.29 -5.54 16.62
N GLU A 147 -9.15 -5.86 17.90
CA GLU A 147 -7.99 -6.59 18.44
C GLU A 147 -7.77 -7.95 17.79
N GLU A 148 -8.84 -8.72 17.56
CA GLU A 148 -8.76 -10.07 16.99
C GLU A 148 -8.19 -10.03 15.55
N VAL A 149 -8.76 -9.20 14.69
CA VAL A 149 -8.32 -9.09 13.29
C VAL A 149 -6.96 -8.41 13.21
N LEU A 150 -6.66 -7.42 14.06
CA LEU A 150 -5.35 -6.78 14.11
C LEU A 150 -4.24 -7.76 14.46
N ALA A 151 -4.46 -8.66 15.42
CA ALA A 151 -3.49 -9.70 15.76
C ALA A 151 -3.16 -10.58 14.54
N LYS A 152 -4.17 -10.98 13.78
CA LYS A 152 -4.00 -11.76 12.53
C LYS A 152 -3.28 -10.96 11.44
N ARG A 153 -3.61 -9.70 11.29
CA ARG A 153 -2.96 -8.80 10.31
C ARG A 153 -1.49 -8.56 10.63
N HIS A 154 -1.14 -8.39 11.90
CA HIS A 154 0.25 -8.29 12.34
C HIS A 154 1.02 -9.57 12.08
N GLU A 155 0.43 -10.73 12.36
CA GLU A 155 1.05 -12.03 12.06
C GLU A 155 1.30 -12.17 10.56
N THR A 156 0.30 -11.88 9.72
CA THR A 156 0.43 -11.89 8.27
C THR A 156 1.52 -10.91 7.78
N TYR A 157 1.59 -9.73 8.37
CA TYR A 157 2.63 -8.75 8.06
C TYR A 157 4.03 -9.28 8.37
N ILE A 158 4.25 -9.82 9.57
CA ILE A 158 5.54 -10.34 10.00
C ILE A 158 5.96 -11.57 9.20
N THR A 159 5.04 -12.48 8.93
CA THR A 159 5.35 -13.77 8.28
C THR A 159 5.42 -13.67 6.75
N SER A 160 4.68 -12.77 6.13
CA SER A 160 4.55 -12.69 4.67
C SER A 160 5.08 -11.40 4.07
N THR A 161 4.86 -10.25 4.70
CA THR A 161 5.22 -8.93 4.15
C THR A 161 6.61 -8.47 4.56
N LEU A 162 7.01 -8.64 5.80
CA LEU A 162 8.34 -8.25 6.26
C LEU A 162 9.47 -8.94 5.47
N PRO A 163 9.39 -10.24 5.15
CA PRO A 163 10.36 -10.89 4.26
C PRO A 163 10.45 -10.25 2.86
N ILE A 164 9.36 -9.71 2.35
CA ILE A 164 9.32 -8.98 1.07
C ILE A 164 10.08 -7.66 1.18
N ILE A 165 9.89 -6.91 2.25
CA ILE A 165 10.65 -5.68 2.51
C ILE A 165 12.15 -5.99 2.60
N GLU A 166 12.53 -7.03 3.31
CA GLU A 166 13.91 -7.49 3.40
C GLU A 166 14.50 -7.88 2.04
N HIS A 167 13.70 -8.50 1.18
CA HIS A 167 14.09 -8.83 -0.19
C HIS A 167 14.42 -7.56 -1.00
N PHE A 168 13.57 -6.54 -0.96
CA PHE A 168 13.83 -5.26 -1.60
C PHE A 168 15.02 -4.51 -0.97
N GLU A 169 15.20 -4.63 0.34
CA GLU A 169 16.32 -4.01 1.06
C GLU A 169 17.67 -4.55 0.57
N LYS A 170 17.77 -5.86 0.35
CA LYS A 170 18.97 -6.50 -0.23
C LYS A 170 19.29 -6.00 -1.63
N GLN A 171 18.31 -5.47 -2.35
CA GLN A 171 18.47 -4.86 -3.68
C GLN A 171 18.77 -3.35 -3.60
N GLY A 172 18.88 -2.77 -2.41
CA GLY A 172 19.05 -1.33 -2.22
C GLY A 172 17.83 -0.50 -2.60
N ALA A 173 16.64 -1.10 -2.63
CA ALA A 173 15.40 -0.48 -3.12
C ALA A 173 14.42 -0.11 -1.99
N VAL A 174 14.85 -0.09 -0.72
CA VAL A 174 14.02 0.30 0.42
C VAL A 174 14.49 1.63 0.99
N TYR A 175 13.56 2.54 1.14
CA TYR A 175 13.72 3.85 1.77
C TYR A 175 12.88 3.88 3.04
N LYS A 176 13.54 3.94 4.19
CA LYS A 176 12.89 3.84 5.50
C LYS A 176 12.59 5.23 6.07
N VAL A 177 11.38 5.40 6.60
CA VAL A 177 10.99 6.56 7.41
C VAL A 177 10.57 6.12 8.81
N ASN A 178 10.92 6.90 9.81
CA ASN A 178 10.48 6.65 11.19
C ASN A 178 9.03 7.12 11.38
N SER A 179 8.08 6.19 11.26
CA SER A 179 6.66 6.48 11.36
C SER A 179 6.12 6.55 12.80
N MET A 180 6.99 6.44 13.81
CA MET A 180 6.61 6.63 15.21
C MET A 180 6.51 8.11 15.62
N GLN A 181 7.09 9.00 14.84
CA GLN A 181 7.03 10.45 15.07
C GLN A 181 5.74 11.07 14.49
N ALA A 182 5.57 12.38 14.70
CA ALA A 182 4.42 13.12 14.18
C ALA A 182 4.36 13.09 12.65
N PRO A 183 3.15 13.11 12.03
CA PRO A 183 2.98 12.99 10.58
C PRO A 183 3.76 13.99 9.74
N ASP A 184 3.90 15.23 10.19
CA ASP A 184 4.69 16.27 9.52
C ASP A 184 6.18 15.92 9.47
N LYS A 185 6.72 15.33 10.54
CA LYS A 185 8.12 14.87 10.59
C LYS A 185 8.37 13.69 9.65
N VAL A 186 7.45 12.74 9.62
CA VAL A 186 7.51 11.61 8.68
C VAL A 186 7.49 12.13 7.24
N PHE A 187 6.68 13.13 6.97
CA PHE A 187 6.61 13.75 5.65
C PHE A 187 7.91 14.48 5.25
N GLU A 188 8.57 15.17 6.19
CA GLU A 188 9.87 15.80 5.92
C GLU A 188 10.92 14.76 5.49
N GLU A 189 11.04 13.64 6.19
CA GLU A 189 11.92 12.54 5.78
C GLU A 189 11.55 11.99 4.39
N ALA A 190 10.26 11.82 4.12
CA ALA A 190 9.79 11.34 2.83
C ALA A 190 10.12 12.28 1.68
N LYS A 191 10.12 13.59 1.88
CA LYS A 191 10.52 14.58 0.85
C LYS A 191 11.96 14.40 0.39
N GLU A 192 12.88 14.12 1.32
CA GLU A 192 14.27 13.84 0.98
C GLU A 192 14.38 12.58 0.10
N ILE A 193 13.64 11.54 0.46
CA ILE A 193 13.57 10.28 -0.30
C ILE A 193 13.00 10.52 -1.71
N LEU A 194 11.91 11.28 -1.83
CA LEU A 194 11.31 11.59 -3.13
C LEU A 194 12.31 12.33 -4.03
N THR A 195 13.08 13.27 -3.49
CA THR A 195 14.14 13.94 -4.22
C THR A 195 15.24 12.97 -4.68
N GLU A 196 15.64 12.03 -3.80
CA GLU A 196 16.66 11.02 -4.11
C GLU A 196 16.23 10.10 -5.27
N ILE A 197 14.96 9.69 -5.32
CA ILE A 197 14.44 8.84 -6.40
C ILE A 197 14.07 9.59 -7.69
N GLY A 198 14.21 10.91 -7.70
CA GLY A 198 13.90 11.76 -8.84
C GLY A 198 12.41 12.08 -9.02
N TRP A 199 11.70 12.17 -7.94
CA TRP A 199 10.28 12.52 -7.86
C TRP A 199 10.07 13.95 -7.33
#